data_91820ba09d9de6f288084422610cec00
#
_entry.id   91820ba09d9de6f288084422610cec00
#
_cell.length_a   1.000
_cell.length_b   1.000
_cell.length_c   1.000
_cell.angle_alpha   90.00
_cell.angle_beta   90.00
_cell.angle_gamma   90.00
#
_symmetry.space_group_name_H-M   'P 1'
#
loop_
_entity.id
_entity.type
_entity.pdbx_description
1 polymer ?
#
loop_
_entity_poly.entity_id
_entity_poly.type
_entity_poly.pdbx_seq_one_letter_code
_entity_poly.pdbx_strand_id
1 'polypeptide(L)'
;MQTILGIILLITFLAFIYYAARPRNLMLGLFVMALLWSGIGVLGGTVTWTDINTTIFDGGPTGFGPTAVYIIFGSWFGRILVETGIAGTIIRNAVELGGDKPGLTCILLNLVTALIFTTSYGPGAVVAIGVIVFPIMLSLGIPKPLAAGSFCMSVGCGLYFNQSLLNQAAGAMAIGEEKYAIGSEWYAFAAVAFAIHFLSIVIMVMLNMKKNKAHAWAAASVDTGKNVPAIAMLTPILPVLLAIVLKVSMIPGILLAVIFALVTTGNCKSWSKIADLVQKTFHDGVSDVGLVLGFLMFLQMFCKSAGMIKGLLAPILAPILPNSMFLMFLLFGLFSVLAMYRGPLTIWGAGMALFVIVAEATGWPLAVLYPLFYIPCCTINTNICPTQSWNMWAIGYTQVSVKDFMKTTLPFGLICAFILEMVAYVMFAM
;
A
#
# COMPACT_ATOMS: atom_id res chain seq x y z
N MET A 1 -13.61 21.14 -31.72
CA MET A 1 -13.52 19.66 -31.63
C MET A 1 -12.75 19.20 -30.40
N GLN A 2 -11.56 19.73 -30.11
CA GLN A 2 -10.76 19.34 -28.94
C GLN A 2 -11.47 19.55 -27.60
N THR A 3 -12.15 20.69 -27.38
CA THR A 3 -12.93 20.94 -26.14
C THR A 3 -14.07 19.94 -25.95
N ILE A 4 -14.77 19.55 -27.04
CA ILE A 4 -15.84 18.55 -26.96
C ILE A 4 -15.27 17.19 -26.55
N LEU A 5 -14.14 16.79 -27.15
CA LEU A 5 -13.45 15.54 -26.79
C LEU A 5 -12.98 15.56 -25.33
N GLY A 6 -12.45 16.69 -24.85
CA GLY A 6 -12.07 16.86 -23.46
C GLY A 6 -13.26 16.73 -22.48
N ILE A 7 -14.43 17.28 -22.83
CA ILE A 7 -15.66 17.11 -22.03
C ILE A 7 -16.09 15.63 -22.02
N ILE A 8 -16.04 14.94 -23.17
CA ILE A 8 -16.34 13.50 -23.23
C ILE A 8 -15.37 12.70 -22.35
N LEU A 9 -14.08 13.02 -22.36
CA LEU A 9 -13.09 12.39 -21.49
C LEU A 9 -13.44 12.60 -20.01
N LEU A 10 -13.84 13.81 -19.59
CA LEU A 10 -14.28 14.08 -18.22
C LEU A 10 -15.54 13.28 -17.85
N ILE A 11 -16.52 13.18 -18.74
CA ILE A 11 -17.73 12.38 -18.49
C ILE A 11 -17.37 10.90 -18.31
N THR A 12 -16.49 10.37 -19.19
CA THR A 12 -16.03 8.97 -19.06
C THR A 12 -15.22 8.74 -17.78
N PHE A 13 -14.43 9.75 -17.36
CA PHE A 13 -13.69 9.69 -16.10
C PHE A 13 -14.65 9.65 -14.88
N LEU A 14 -15.66 10.50 -14.84
CA LEU A 14 -16.69 10.47 -13.79
C LEU A 14 -17.47 9.15 -13.79
N ALA A 15 -17.80 8.63 -14.97
CA ALA A 15 -18.41 7.31 -15.11
C ALA A 15 -17.52 6.19 -14.59
N PHE A 16 -16.20 6.29 -14.83
CA PHE A 16 -15.22 5.34 -14.29
C PHE A 16 -15.11 5.42 -12.76
N ILE A 17 -15.10 6.62 -12.16
CA ILE A 17 -15.15 6.78 -10.69
C ILE A 17 -16.39 6.07 -10.13
N TYR A 18 -17.55 6.29 -10.73
CA TYR A 18 -18.80 5.63 -10.31
C TYR A 18 -18.74 4.11 -10.48
N TYR A 19 -18.12 3.61 -11.56
CA TYR A 19 -17.89 2.19 -11.79
C TYR A 19 -16.97 1.61 -10.72
N ALA A 20 -15.86 2.29 -10.42
CA ALA A 20 -14.82 1.85 -9.48
C ALA A 20 -15.31 1.87 -8.01
N ALA A 21 -16.25 2.74 -7.67
CA ALA A 21 -16.86 2.81 -6.35
C ALA A 21 -17.79 1.62 -6.01
N ARG A 22 -18.09 0.77 -6.98
CA ARG A 22 -18.90 -0.43 -6.80
C ARG A 22 -18.04 -1.70 -6.78
N PRO A 23 -18.52 -2.82 -6.20
CA PRO A 23 -17.79 -4.09 -6.19
C PRO A 23 -17.79 -4.73 -7.60
N ARG A 24 -17.06 -4.16 -8.53
CA ARG A 24 -16.91 -4.59 -9.92
C ARG A 24 -15.46 -4.95 -10.24
N ASN A 25 -15.26 -5.67 -11.33
CA ASN A 25 -13.91 -6.01 -11.78
C ASN A 25 -13.17 -4.77 -12.31
N LEU A 26 -12.32 -4.19 -11.45
CA LEU A 26 -11.60 -2.96 -11.75
C LEU A 26 -10.53 -3.16 -12.84
N MET A 27 -9.95 -4.36 -12.94
CA MET A 27 -8.97 -4.72 -13.97
C MET A 27 -9.59 -4.56 -15.36
N LEU A 28 -10.80 -5.13 -15.56
CA LEU A 28 -11.56 -4.98 -16.80
C LEU A 28 -11.98 -3.53 -17.03
N GLY A 29 -12.36 -2.80 -15.98
CA GLY A 29 -12.70 -1.38 -16.06
C GLY A 29 -11.53 -0.54 -16.58
N LEU A 30 -10.31 -0.76 -16.09
CA LEU A 30 -9.10 -0.08 -16.56
C LEU A 30 -8.78 -0.40 -18.02
N PHE A 31 -8.95 -1.66 -18.42
CA PHE A 31 -8.76 -2.06 -19.80
C PHE A 31 -9.74 -1.34 -20.76
N VAL A 32 -11.03 -1.33 -20.40
CA VAL A 32 -12.06 -0.60 -21.16
C VAL A 32 -11.74 0.89 -21.24
N MET A 33 -11.29 1.49 -20.13
CA MET A 33 -10.88 2.90 -20.11
C MET A 33 -9.65 3.16 -21.00
N ALA A 34 -8.66 2.27 -20.99
CA ALA A 34 -7.50 2.37 -21.86
C ALA A 34 -7.91 2.34 -23.36
N LEU A 35 -8.81 1.42 -23.76
CA LEU A 35 -9.37 1.36 -25.11
C LEU A 35 -10.14 2.62 -25.47
N LEU A 36 -11.05 3.05 -24.59
CA LEU A 36 -11.92 4.20 -24.82
C LEU A 36 -11.11 5.50 -24.98
N TRP A 37 -10.15 5.74 -24.08
CA TRP A 37 -9.33 6.94 -24.11
C TRP A 37 -8.33 6.92 -25.27
N SER A 38 -7.80 5.77 -25.64
CA SER A 38 -6.99 5.63 -26.88
C SER A 38 -7.81 5.96 -28.13
N GLY A 39 -9.04 5.45 -28.21
CA GLY A 39 -9.94 5.76 -29.34
C GLY A 39 -10.30 7.24 -29.43
N ILE A 40 -10.60 7.89 -28.29
CA ILE A 40 -10.85 9.34 -28.23
C ILE A 40 -9.59 10.12 -28.62
N GLY A 41 -8.41 9.64 -28.20
CA GLY A 41 -7.12 10.22 -28.56
C GLY A 41 -6.84 10.18 -30.08
N VAL A 42 -7.23 9.10 -30.75
CA VAL A 42 -7.15 8.99 -32.21
C VAL A 42 -8.07 10.03 -32.87
N LEU A 43 -9.31 10.16 -32.40
CA LEU A 43 -10.24 11.18 -32.93
C LEU A 43 -9.75 12.61 -32.66
N GLY A 44 -9.00 12.82 -31.58
CA GLY A 44 -8.38 14.11 -31.24
C GLY A 44 -7.04 14.37 -31.93
N GLY A 45 -6.50 13.38 -32.65
CA GLY A 45 -5.19 13.49 -33.32
C GLY A 45 -4.00 13.45 -32.36
N THR A 46 -4.20 13.02 -31.10
CA THR A 46 -3.13 12.93 -30.08
C THR A 46 -2.54 11.52 -29.95
N VAL A 47 -3.21 10.51 -30.50
CA VAL A 47 -2.80 9.10 -30.46
C VAL A 47 -2.83 8.52 -31.86
N THR A 48 -1.80 7.79 -32.26
CA THR A 48 -1.75 7.04 -33.52
C THR A 48 -2.03 5.55 -33.31
N TRP A 49 -2.28 4.80 -34.37
CA TRP A 49 -2.40 3.34 -34.28
C TRP A 49 -1.11 2.68 -33.77
N THR A 50 0.04 3.21 -34.15
CA THR A 50 1.34 2.72 -33.67
C THR A 50 1.45 2.93 -32.16
N ASP A 51 1.04 4.08 -31.64
CA ASP A 51 1.04 4.35 -30.20
C ASP A 51 0.14 3.38 -29.43
N ILE A 52 -1.05 3.09 -29.98
CA ILE A 52 -1.96 2.11 -29.37
C ILE A 52 -1.25 0.77 -29.24
N ASN A 53 -0.67 0.28 -30.33
CA ASN A 53 -0.06 -1.04 -30.37
C ASN A 53 1.22 -1.11 -29.52
N THR A 54 2.19 -0.22 -29.75
CA THR A 54 3.54 -0.36 -29.17
C THR A 54 3.71 0.36 -27.82
N THR A 55 3.05 1.49 -27.60
CA THR A 55 3.26 2.29 -26.40
C THR A 55 2.24 1.99 -25.32
N ILE A 56 0.95 1.82 -25.68
CA ILE A 56 -0.14 1.65 -24.72
C ILE A 56 -0.28 0.18 -24.33
N PHE A 57 -0.58 -0.71 -25.32
CA PHE A 57 -0.95 -2.08 -24.99
C PHE A 57 0.25 -3.03 -24.85
N ASP A 58 1.35 -2.80 -25.54
CA ASP A 58 2.59 -3.57 -25.34
C ASP A 58 3.51 -2.88 -24.33
N GLY A 59 3.83 -1.61 -24.55
CA GLY A 59 4.76 -0.84 -23.71
C GLY A 59 4.26 -0.54 -22.29
N GLY A 60 2.95 -0.48 -22.07
CA GLY A 60 2.37 -0.32 -20.75
C GLY A 60 2.75 -1.48 -19.81
N PRO A 61 2.30 -2.71 -20.09
CA PRO A 61 2.61 -3.87 -19.25
C PRO A 61 4.09 -4.22 -19.20
N THR A 62 4.81 -4.16 -20.33
CA THR A 62 6.23 -4.52 -20.37
C THR A 62 7.09 -3.52 -19.60
N GLY A 63 6.77 -2.22 -19.66
CA GLY A 63 7.44 -1.19 -18.87
C GLY A 63 7.24 -1.35 -17.36
N PHE A 64 6.20 -2.07 -16.94
CA PHE A 64 5.95 -2.41 -15.54
C PHE A 64 6.80 -3.59 -15.03
N GLY A 65 7.43 -4.36 -15.91
CA GLY A 65 8.21 -5.56 -15.58
C GLY A 65 9.15 -5.39 -14.39
N PRO A 66 10.04 -4.38 -14.35
CA PRO A 66 10.94 -4.16 -13.22
C PRO A 66 10.22 -3.99 -11.88
N THR A 67 9.06 -3.31 -11.88
CA THR A 67 8.25 -3.12 -10.67
C THR A 67 7.58 -4.42 -10.22
N ALA A 68 7.12 -5.26 -11.17
CA ALA A 68 6.55 -6.57 -10.87
C ALA A 68 7.54 -7.45 -10.10
N VAL A 69 8.83 -7.42 -10.45
CA VAL A 69 9.89 -8.15 -9.75
C VAL A 69 9.97 -7.73 -8.28
N TYR A 70 9.92 -6.44 -7.98
CA TYR A 70 9.94 -5.94 -6.59
C TYR A 70 8.74 -6.46 -5.78
N ILE A 71 7.56 -6.51 -6.38
CA ILE A 71 6.35 -7.01 -5.73
C ILE A 71 6.49 -8.50 -5.41
N ILE A 72 7.00 -9.31 -6.34
CA ILE A 72 7.24 -10.74 -6.16
C ILE A 72 8.21 -10.99 -5.01
N PHE A 73 9.36 -10.31 -5.00
CA PHE A 73 10.37 -10.48 -3.96
C PHE A 73 9.87 -10.06 -2.58
N GLY A 74 9.10 -8.95 -2.49
CA GLY A 74 8.50 -8.52 -1.22
C GLY A 74 7.47 -9.51 -0.67
N SER A 75 6.64 -10.10 -1.55
CA SER A 75 5.68 -11.12 -1.15
C SER A 75 6.37 -12.42 -0.72
N TRP A 76 7.36 -12.88 -1.47
CA TRP A 76 8.19 -14.02 -1.09
C TRP A 76 8.85 -13.84 0.27
N PHE A 77 9.43 -12.66 0.53
CA PHE A 77 10.04 -12.37 1.82
C PHE A 77 9.05 -12.50 2.98
N GLY A 78 7.82 -12.02 2.80
CA GLY A 78 6.76 -12.23 3.79
C GLY A 78 6.48 -13.70 4.08
N ARG A 79 6.48 -14.57 3.06
CA ARG A 79 6.33 -16.03 3.23
C ARG A 79 7.51 -16.63 3.97
N ILE A 80 8.74 -16.20 3.70
CA ILE A 80 9.94 -16.65 4.45
C ILE A 80 9.81 -16.33 5.95
N LEU A 81 9.37 -15.11 6.33
CA LEU A 81 9.20 -14.73 7.73
C LEU A 81 8.20 -15.63 8.47
N VAL A 82 7.14 -16.04 7.80
CA VAL A 82 6.10 -16.91 8.38
C VAL A 82 6.60 -18.35 8.48
N GLU A 83 7.10 -18.94 7.39
CA GLU A 83 7.50 -20.35 7.33
C GLU A 83 8.75 -20.64 8.20
N THR A 84 9.62 -19.67 8.41
CA THR A 84 10.78 -19.80 9.33
C THR A 84 10.40 -19.66 10.81
N GLY A 85 9.15 -19.23 11.13
CA GLY A 85 8.67 -19.01 12.49
C GLY A 85 9.09 -17.66 13.09
N ILE A 86 9.79 -16.80 12.34
CA ILE A 86 10.25 -15.48 12.79
C ILE A 86 9.05 -14.62 13.19
N ALA A 87 8.05 -14.49 12.29
CA ALA A 87 6.85 -13.70 12.55
C ALA A 87 6.09 -14.19 13.79
N GLY A 88 5.90 -15.52 13.92
CA GLY A 88 5.23 -16.11 15.08
C GLY A 88 5.96 -15.83 16.41
N THR A 89 7.29 -15.89 16.42
CA THR A 89 8.09 -15.61 17.62
C THR A 89 8.00 -14.12 18.02
N ILE A 90 8.08 -13.19 17.05
CA ILE A 90 7.94 -11.75 17.33
C ILE A 90 6.55 -11.45 17.94
N ILE A 91 5.49 -12.03 17.38
CA ILE A 91 4.12 -11.86 17.85
C ILE A 91 3.99 -12.41 19.30
N ARG A 92 4.52 -13.59 19.58
CA ARG A 92 4.50 -14.19 20.93
C ARG A 92 5.18 -13.29 21.94
N ASN A 93 6.38 -12.82 21.65
CA ASN A 93 7.12 -11.93 22.56
C ASN A 93 6.34 -10.62 22.82
N ALA A 94 5.62 -10.10 21.82
CA ALA A 94 4.76 -8.93 22.01
C ALA A 94 3.59 -9.23 22.97
N VAL A 95 3.00 -10.43 22.90
CA VAL A 95 1.94 -10.86 23.81
C VAL A 95 2.47 -11.00 25.25
N GLU A 96 3.62 -11.65 25.42
CA GLU A 96 4.27 -11.82 26.73
C GLU A 96 4.60 -10.45 27.37
N LEU A 97 5.12 -9.50 26.61
CA LEU A 97 5.39 -8.14 27.09
C LEU A 97 4.11 -7.36 27.46
N GLY A 98 3.00 -7.62 26.78
CA GLY A 98 1.72 -6.98 27.06
C GLY A 98 1.04 -7.49 28.33
N GLY A 99 1.30 -8.73 28.72
CA GLY A 99 0.74 -9.38 29.91
C GLY A 99 -0.79 -9.30 29.98
N ASP A 100 -1.31 -9.04 31.17
CA ASP A 100 -2.76 -8.97 31.46
C ASP A 100 -3.42 -7.63 31.06
N LYS A 101 -2.75 -6.82 30.22
CA LYS A 101 -3.25 -5.50 29.77
C LYS A 101 -3.68 -5.53 28.31
N PRO A 102 -4.95 -5.83 27.97
CA PRO A 102 -5.39 -6.02 26.59
C PRO A 102 -5.08 -4.84 25.67
N GLY A 103 -5.21 -3.61 26.17
CA GLY A 103 -4.90 -2.41 25.40
C GLY A 103 -3.41 -2.29 25.06
N LEU A 104 -2.53 -2.61 25.99
CA LEU A 104 -1.08 -2.61 25.76
C LEU A 104 -0.70 -3.72 24.78
N THR A 105 -1.22 -4.93 24.98
CA THR A 105 -0.98 -6.06 24.06
C THR A 105 -1.45 -5.74 22.65
N CYS A 106 -2.63 -5.10 22.52
CA CYS A 106 -3.13 -4.63 21.22
C CYS A 106 -2.14 -3.65 20.56
N ILE A 107 -1.63 -2.66 21.29
CA ILE A 107 -0.65 -1.70 20.80
C ILE A 107 0.64 -2.41 20.37
N LEU A 108 1.16 -3.33 21.17
CA LEU A 108 2.37 -4.09 20.85
C LEU A 108 2.20 -4.97 19.62
N LEU A 109 1.07 -5.67 19.49
CA LEU A 109 0.74 -6.46 18.29
C LEU A 109 0.65 -5.59 17.04
N ASN A 110 0.07 -4.40 17.15
CA ASN A 110 0.01 -3.43 16.07
C ASN A 110 1.41 -2.89 15.71
N LEU A 111 2.28 -2.64 16.70
CA LEU A 111 3.65 -2.23 16.46
C LEU A 111 4.43 -3.32 15.71
N VAL A 112 4.33 -4.55 16.17
CA VAL A 112 4.97 -5.72 15.51
C VAL A 112 4.46 -5.88 14.09
N THR A 113 3.15 -5.77 13.88
CA THR A 113 2.56 -5.81 12.53
C THR A 113 3.16 -4.70 11.65
N ALA A 114 3.20 -3.46 12.12
CA ALA A 114 3.78 -2.35 11.37
C ALA A 114 5.25 -2.61 11.02
N LEU A 115 6.06 -3.10 11.96
CA LEU A 115 7.48 -3.42 11.72
C LEU A 115 7.66 -4.54 10.70
N ILE A 116 6.84 -5.61 10.73
CA ILE A 116 6.88 -6.68 9.73
C ILE A 116 6.56 -6.13 8.34
N PHE A 117 5.57 -5.24 8.22
CA PHE A 117 5.16 -4.67 6.95
C PHE A 117 6.06 -3.54 6.41
N THR A 118 7.12 -3.17 7.13
CA THR A 118 8.18 -2.33 6.54
C THR A 118 8.87 -3.03 5.36
N THR A 119 8.82 -4.35 5.29
CA THR A 119 9.51 -5.16 4.29
C THR A 119 8.63 -6.22 3.63
N SER A 120 7.66 -6.79 4.37
CA SER A 120 6.69 -7.72 3.82
C SER A 120 5.62 -6.99 3.01
N TYR A 121 5.14 -7.60 1.92
CA TYR A 121 4.13 -7.00 1.05
C TYR A 121 3.14 -8.05 0.52
N GLY A 122 1.94 -7.59 0.23
CA GLY A 122 0.93 -8.36 -0.48
C GLY A 122 -0.12 -9.02 0.41
N PRO A 123 -1.28 -9.42 -0.18
CA PRO A 123 -2.41 -9.98 0.55
C PRO A 123 -2.07 -11.25 1.31
N GLY A 124 -1.22 -12.12 0.76
CA GLY A 124 -0.82 -13.37 1.41
C GLY A 124 -0.05 -13.14 2.71
N ALA A 125 0.87 -12.16 2.75
CA ALA A 125 1.58 -11.80 3.97
C ALA A 125 0.60 -11.27 5.04
N VAL A 126 -0.38 -10.44 4.63
CA VAL A 126 -1.41 -9.92 5.54
C VAL A 126 -2.26 -11.06 6.11
N VAL A 127 -2.70 -11.99 5.28
CA VAL A 127 -3.46 -13.18 5.72
C VAL A 127 -2.64 -14.01 6.69
N ALA A 128 -1.39 -14.34 6.34
CA ALA A 128 -0.52 -15.18 7.15
C ALA A 128 -0.24 -14.60 8.55
N ILE A 129 -0.06 -13.29 8.66
CA ILE A 129 0.12 -12.61 9.94
C ILE A 129 -1.21 -12.47 10.69
N GLY A 130 -2.28 -12.11 9.98
CA GLY A 130 -3.58 -11.86 10.57
C GLY A 130 -4.23 -13.10 11.19
N VAL A 131 -4.04 -14.30 10.60
CA VAL A 131 -4.54 -15.56 11.20
C VAL A 131 -3.88 -15.89 12.53
N ILE A 132 -2.73 -15.30 12.84
CA ILE A 132 -2.08 -15.41 14.15
C ILE A 132 -2.57 -14.27 15.08
N VAL A 133 -2.57 -13.05 14.59
CA VAL A 133 -2.85 -11.84 15.40
C VAL A 133 -4.31 -11.75 15.83
N PHE A 134 -5.27 -12.03 14.94
CA PHE A 134 -6.70 -11.88 15.28
C PHE A 134 -7.20 -12.81 16.38
N PRO A 135 -6.90 -14.13 16.40
CA PRO A 135 -7.31 -14.98 17.51
C PRO A 135 -6.81 -14.46 18.85
N ILE A 136 -5.57 -13.96 18.91
CA ILE A 136 -4.98 -13.38 20.12
C ILE A 136 -5.74 -12.11 20.54
N MET A 137 -5.93 -11.16 19.64
CA MET A 137 -6.66 -9.92 19.93
C MET A 137 -8.08 -10.22 20.43
N LEU A 138 -8.79 -11.13 19.78
CA LEU A 138 -10.16 -11.48 20.12
C LEU A 138 -10.26 -12.24 21.45
N SER A 139 -9.30 -13.13 21.77
CA SER A 139 -9.24 -13.83 23.05
C SER A 139 -8.97 -12.89 24.24
N LEU A 140 -8.25 -11.79 23.99
CA LEU A 140 -8.03 -10.72 24.97
C LEU A 140 -9.24 -9.78 25.13
N GLY A 141 -10.37 -10.08 24.46
CA GLY A 141 -11.58 -9.26 24.53
C GLY A 141 -11.49 -7.93 23.78
N ILE A 142 -10.55 -7.78 22.85
CA ILE A 142 -10.46 -6.58 21.99
C ILE A 142 -11.66 -6.58 21.05
N PRO A 143 -12.44 -5.47 20.97
CA PRO A 143 -13.61 -5.39 20.11
C PRO A 143 -13.25 -5.69 18.65
N LYS A 144 -14.05 -6.52 17.98
CA LYS A 144 -13.81 -6.94 16.58
C LYS A 144 -13.53 -5.78 15.62
N PRO A 145 -14.29 -4.65 15.61
CA PRO A 145 -13.99 -3.52 14.73
C PRO A 145 -12.64 -2.87 15.03
N LEU A 146 -12.25 -2.83 16.31
CA LEU A 146 -10.95 -2.31 16.73
C LEU A 146 -9.82 -3.24 16.31
N ALA A 147 -9.97 -4.56 16.51
CA ALA A 147 -8.97 -5.55 16.12
C ALA A 147 -8.72 -5.48 14.58
N ALA A 148 -9.79 -5.56 13.78
CA ALA A 148 -9.68 -5.48 12.33
C ALA A 148 -9.10 -4.12 11.88
N GLY A 149 -9.62 -3.02 12.43
CA GLY A 149 -9.22 -1.67 12.05
C GLY A 149 -7.79 -1.35 12.40
N SER A 150 -7.37 -1.62 13.64
CA SER A 150 -6.00 -1.34 14.08
C SER A 150 -4.97 -2.20 13.35
N PHE A 151 -5.28 -3.47 13.09
CA PHE A 151 -4.41 -4.34 12.29
C PHE A 151 -4.22 -3.80 10.86
N CYS A 152 -5.30 -3.45 10.16
CA CYS A 152 -5.19 -2.90 8.80
C CYS A 152 -4.43 -1.57 8.76
N MET A 153 -4.66 -0.68 9.74
CA MET A 153 -3.89 0.57 9.85
C MET A 153 -2.42 0.30 10.16
N SER A 154 -2.09 -0.75 10.92
CA SER A 154 -0.71 -1.12 11.23
C SER A 154 0.03 -1.68 10.02
N VAL A 155 -0.66 -2.45 9.15
CA VAL A 155 -0.12 -2.84 7.84
C VAL A 155 0.33 -1.59 7.08
N GLY A 156 -0.55 -0.62 6.92
CA GLY A 156 -0.23 0.61 6.19
C GLY A 156 0.80 1.51 6.87
N CYS A 157 0.87 1.50 8.19
CA CYS A 157 1.91 2.21 8.93
C CYS A 157 3.32 1.72 8.52
N GLY A 158 3.52 0.41 8.30
CA GLY A 158 4.80 -0.14 7.80
C GLY A 158 5.11 0.26 6.36
N LEU A 159 4.10 0.51 5.55
CA LEU A 159 4.25 0.72 4.11
C LEU A 159 4.98 2.01 3.72
N TYR A 160 5.19 2.96 4.62
CA TYR A 160 6.06 4.13 4.35
C TYR A 160 7.52 3.75 4.14
N PHE A 161 7.98 2.62 4.70
CA PHE A 161 9.32 2.08 4.49
C PHE A 161 9.37 0.96 3.45
N ASN A 162 8.21 0.46 3.02
CA ASN A 162 8.12 -0.74 2.19
C ASN A 162 8.60 -0.50 0.77
N GLN A 163 9.79 -0.98 0.45
CA GLN A 163 10.42 -0.82 -0.86
C GLN A 163 9.59 -1.37 -2.01
N SER A 164 8.81 -2.45 -1.79
CA SER A 164 7.94 -3.02 -2.82
C SER A 164 6.86 -2.03 -3.22
N LEU A 165 6.16 -1.43 -2.24
CA LEU A 165 5.10 -0.47 -2.51
C LEU A 165 5.66 0.86 -3.02
N LEU A 166 6.77 1.33 -2.43
CA LEU A 166 7.40 2.60 -2.84
C LEU A 166 7.84 2.54 -4.31
N ASN A 167 8.54 1.48 -4.72
CA ASN A 167 8.96 1.32 -6.12
C ASN A 167 7.77 1.09 -7.06
N GLN A 168 6.72 0.39 -6.59
CA GLN A 168 5.47 0.23 -7.33
C GLN A 168 4.80 1.59 -7.58
N ALA A 169 4.71 2.44 -6.57
CA ALA A 169 4.14 3.78 -6.68
C ALA A 169 5.00 4.69 -7.58
N ALA A 170 6.33 4.67 -7.41
CA ALA A 170 7.25 5.44 -8.27
C ALA A 170 7.18 4.97 -9.73
N GLY A 171 7.04 3.67 -9.97
CA GLY A 171 6.84 3.13 -11.31
C GLY A 171 5.49 3.51 -11.93
N ALA A 172 4.42 3.55 -11.13
CA ALA A 172 3.10 3.98 -11.58
C ALA A 172 3.07 5.48 -11.92
N MET A 173 3.68 6.31 -11.09
CA MET A 173 3.73 7.77 -11.25
C MET A 173 4.91 8.26 -12.10
N ALA A 174 5.51 7.41 -12.92
CA ALA A 174 6.57 7.83 -13.83
C ALA A 174 6.06 8.80 -14.92
N ILE A 175 6.83 9.83 -15.21
CA ILE A 175 6.58 10.79 -16.29
C ILE A 175 7.62 10.58 -17.38
N GLY A 176 7.23 9.98 -18.49
CA GLY A 176 8.18 9.51 -19.50
C GLY A 176 9.09 8.40 -18.93
N GLU A 177 10.39 8.64 -18.92
CA GLU A 177 11.39 7.75 -18.30
C GLU A 177 11.74 8.16 -16.85
N GLU A 178 11.32 9.35 -16.42
CA GLU A 178 11.62 9.88 -15.10
C GLU A 178 10.74 9.20 -14.04
N LYS A 179 11.38 8.75 -12.96
CA LYS A 179 10.74 8.16 -11.78
C LYS A 179 11.23 8.87 -10.52
N TYR A 180 10.35 8.97 -9.52
CA TYR A 180 10.76 9.47 -8.22
C TYR A 180 11.86 8.59 -7.62
N ALA A 181 13.00 9.20 -7.31
CA ALA A 181 14.12 8.53 -6.65
C ALA A 181 13.89 8.48 -5.14
N ILE A 182 13.64 7.28 -4.61
CA ILE A 182 13.45 7.08 -3.17
C ILE A 182 14.81 7.20 -2.47
N GLY A 183 15.03 8.34 -1.83
CA GLY A 183 16.28 8.71 -1.18
C GLY A 183 16.14 9.03 0.31
N SER A 184 17.16 9.67 0.88
CA SER A 184 17.22 10.05 2.30
C SER A 184 16.07 10.96 2.74
N GLU A 185 15.61 11.86 1.87
CA GLU A 185 14.47 12.75 2.13
C GLU A 185 13.18 11.96 2.35
N TRP A 186 12.92 10.97 1.49
CA TRP A 186 11.78 10.08 1.69
C TRP A 186 11.86 9.30 2.99
N TYR A 187 13.05 8.76 3.36
CA TYR A 187 13.19 8.01 4.60
C TYR A 187 13.04 8.89 5.85
N ALA A 188 13.46 10.15 5.79
CA ALA A 188 13.19 11.12 6.85
C ALA A 188 11.68 11.36 7.00
N PHE A 189 10.97 11.57 5.89
CA PHE A 189 9.51 11.67 5.89
C PHE A 189 8.84 10.37 6.38
N ALA A 190 9.30 9.21 5.91
CA ALA A 190 8.77 7.90 6.31
C ALA A 190 8.86 7.67 7.82
N ALA A 191 9.93 8.10 8.47
CA ALA A 191 10.08 8.01 9.92
C ALA A 191 9.05 8.88 10.65
N VAL A 192 8.84 10.12 10.21
CA VAL A 192 7.82 11.01 10.75
C VAL A 192 6.42 10.47 10.48
N ALA A 193 6.17 9.99 9.26
CA ALA A 193 4.89 9.42 8.86
C ALA A 193 4.55 8.16 9.66
N PHE A 194 5.51 7.26 9.87
CA PHE A 194 5.35 6.09 10.73
C PHE A 194 4.98 6.49 12.16
N ALA A 195 5.69 7.45 12.74
CA ALA A 195 5.44 7.91 14.10
C ALA A 195 4.03 8.52 14.26
N ILE A 196 3.62 9.41 13.34
CA ILE A 196 2.29 10.05 13.35
C ILE A 196 1.19 9.00 13.13
N HIS A 197 1.37 8.10 12.16
CA HIS A 197 0.38 7.08 11.84
C HIS A 197 0.25 6.08 13.01
N PHE A 198 1.38 5.65 13.58
CA PHE A 198 1.35 4.74 14.73
C PHE A 198 0.73 5.42 15.97
N LEU A 199 1.01 6.70 16.21
CA LEU A 199 0.35 7.47 17.27
C LEU A 199 -1.16 7.53 17.06
N SER A 200 -1.63 7.69 15.82
CA SER A 200 -3.06 7.64 15.48
C SER A 200 -3.68 6.27 15.84
N ILE A 201 -2.95 5.16 15.60
CA ILE A 201 -3.39 3.82 16.01
C ILE A 201 -3.45 3.71 17.54
N VAL A 202 -2.43 4.18 18.26
CA VAL A 202 -2.40 4.18 19.72
C VAL A 202 -3.60 4.94 20.30
N ILE A 203 -3.87 6.13 19.81
CA ILE A 203 -5.01 6.95 20.22
C ILE A 203 -6.32 6.22 19.95
N MET A 204 -6.46 5.63 18.75
CA MET A 204 -7.64 4.83 18.39
C MET A 204 -7.86 3.67 19.35
N VAL A 205 -6.81 2.91 19.68
CA VAL A 205 -6.88 1.79 20.63
C VAL A 205 -7.29 2.29 22.00
N MET A 206 -6.62 3.32 22.53
CA MET A 206 -6.89 3.87 23.85
C MET A 206 -8.33 4.38 24.00
N LEU A 207 -8.86 5.09 23.00
CA LEU A 207 -10.22 5.64 23.05
C LEU A 207 -11.29 4.54 22.94
N ASN A 208 -11.06 3.53 22.09
CA ASN A 208 -12.04 2.45 21.93
C ASN A 208 -11.99 1.43 23.08
N MET A 209 -10.83 1.18 23.69
CA MET A 209 -10.71 0.33 24.88
C MET A 209 -11.34 0.95 26.12
N LYS A 210 -11.29 2.30 26.28
CA LYS A 210 -11.98 2.99 27.38
C LYS A 210 -13.51 2.86 27.30
N LYS A 211 -14.08 2.81 26.10
CA LYS A 211 -15.52 2.63 25.90
C LYS A 211 -15.99 1.21 26.21
N ASN A 212 -15.15 0.23 25.98
CA ASN A 212 -15.45 -1.17 26.19
C ASN A 212 -14.57 -1.69 27.33
N LYS A 213 -15.13 -1.88 28.53
CA LYS A 213 -14.42 -2.53 29.64
C LYS A 213 -14.19 -4.00 29.26
N ALA A 214 -13.10 -4.27 28.55
CA ALA A 214 -12.70 -5.63 28.21
C ALA A 214 -12.17 -6.30 29.49
N HIS A 215 -12.78 -7.40 29.90
CA HIS A 215 -12.23 -8.30 30.92
C HIS A 215 -11.36 -9.32 30.19
N ALA A 216 -10.07 -9.33 30.48
CA ALA A 216 -9.16 -10.36 29.99
C ALA A 216 -9.57 -11.70 30.60
N TRP A 217 -10.15 -12.57 29.79
CA TRP A 217 -10.18 -14.00 30.05
C TRP A 217 -8.84 -14.57 29.58
N ALA A 218 -8.25 -15.50 30.32
CA ALA A 218 -6.93 -16.05 30.05
C ALA A 218 -6.66 -16.22 28.55
N ALA A 219 -5.58 -15.61 28.06
CA ALA A 219 -5.16 -15.76 26.70
C ALA A 219 -5.01 -17.25 26.37
N ALA A 220 -5.79 -17.76 25.42
CA ALA A 220 -5.58 -19.09 24.91
C ALA A 220 -4.13 -19.20 24.43
N SER A 221 -3.41 -20.23 24.86
CA SER A 221 -2.05 -20.49 24.40
C SER A 221 -2.13 -20.74 22.88
N VAL A 222 -1.82 -19.71 22.10
CA VAL A 222 -1.74 -19.85 20.64
C VAL A 222 -0.44 -20.55 20.33
N ASP A 223 -0.54 -21.76 19.81
CA ASP A 223 0.64 -22.46 19.28
C ASP A 223 1.14 -21.70 18.03
N THR A 224 2.09 -20.81 18.23
CA THR A 224 2.70 -20.01 17.18
C THR A 224 3.88 -20.73 16.51
N GLY A 225 4.04 -22.05 16.75
CA GLY A 225 5.10 -22.86 16.16
C GLY A 225 6.45 -22.72 16.86
N LYS A 226 7.53 -22.94 16.13
CA LYS A 226 8.91 -22.97 16.67
C LYS A 226 9.38 -21.60 17.17
N ASN A 227 9.98 -21.57 18.36
CA ASN A 227 10.73 -20.41 18.82
C ASN A 227 12.02 -20.26 18.02
N VAL A 228 12.30 -19.06 17.56
CA VAL A 228 13.56 -18.73 16.89
C VAL A 228 14.44 -17.88 17.81
N PRO A 229 15.78 -17.89 17.63
CA PRO A 229 16.70 -17.05 18.40
C PRO A 229 16.36 -15.56 18.26
N ALA A 230 16.61 -14.78 19.32
CA ALA A 230 16.30 -13.34 19.35
C ALA A 230 16.93 -12.57 18.16
N ILE A 231 18.12 -12.96 17.72
CA ILE A 231 18.80 -12.34 16.59
C ILE A 231 17.99 -12.47 15.27
N ALA A 232 17.24 -13.58 15.08
CA ALA A 232 16.42 -13.79 13.91
C ALA A 232 15.25 -12.78 13.83
N MET A 233 14.84 -12.21 14.95
CA MET A 233 13.77 -11.19 14.98
C MET A 233 14.16 -9.86 14.33
N LEU A 234 15.45 -9.63 14.04
CA LEU A 234 15.92 -8.47 13.28
C LEU A 234 15.66 -8.61 11.77
N THR A 235 15.36 -9.81 11.29
CA THR A 235 15.17 -10.09 9.86
C THR A 235 14.18 -9.15 9.17
N PRO A 236 12.98 -8.83 9.70
CA PRO A 236 12.02 -7.96 9.02
C PRO A 236 12.54 -6.54 8.77
N ILE A 237 13.45 -6.04 9.61
CA ILE A 237 13.97 -4.67 9.50
C ILE A 237 15.24 -4.62 8.66
N LEU A 238 15.91 -5.77 8.49
CA LEU A 238 17.24 -5.85 7.85
C LEU A 238 17.27 -5.25 6.43
N PRO A 239 16.33 -5.52 5.50
CA PRO A 239 16.36 -4.92 4.17
C PRO A 239 16.30 -3.39 4.20
N VAL A 240 15.51 -2.80 5.11
CA VAL A 240 15.41 -1.35 5.28
C VAL A 240 16.71 -0.77 5.83
N LEU A 241 17.30 -1.42 6.83
CA LEU A 241 18.59 -0.99 7.38
C LEU A 241 19.70 -1.04 6.33
N LEU A 242 19.76 -2.11 5.52
CA LEU A 242 20.73 -2.26 4.43
C LEU A 242 20.53 -1.17 3.36
N ALA A 243 19.28 -0.82 3.04
CA ALA A 243 18.98 0.24 2.09
C ALA A 243 19.41 1.63 2.59
N ILE A 244 19.14 1.95 3.86
CA ILE A 244 19.44 3.27 4.44
C ILE A 244 20.94 3.42 4.72
N VAL A 245 21.56 2.44 5.38
CA VAL A 245 22.93 2.56 5.88
C VAL A 245 23.96 2.24 4.79
N LEU A 246 23.76 1.14 4.07
CA LEU A 246 24.70 0.64 3.07
C LEU A 246 24.28 0.94 1.63
N LYS A 247 23.13 1.59 1.43
CA LYS A 247 22.54 1.89 0.11
C LYS A 247 22.41 0.66 -0.79
N VAL A 248 22.15 -0.49 -0.18
CA VAL A 248 21.91 -1.75 -0.90
C VAL A 248 20.54 -1.68 -1.58
N SER A 249 20.48 -2.04 -2.86
CA SER A 249 19.23 -2.13 -3.60
C SER A 249 18.27 -3.15 -2.98
N MET A 250 16.97 -3.01 -3.23
CA MET A 250 15.91 -3.81 -2.60
C MET A 250 16.11 -5.33 -2.76
N ILE A 251 16.34 -5.82 -3.98
CA ILE A 251 16.44 -7.26 -4.24
C ILE A 251 17.64 -7.88 -3.50
N PRO A 252 18.87 -7.37 -3.64
CA PRO A 252 19.99 -7.85 -2.83
C PRO A 252 19.74 -7.74 -1.33
N GLY A 253 19.09 -6.68 -0.86
CA GLY A 253 18.73 -6.51 0.55
C GLY A 253 17.80 -7.62 1.04
N ILE A 254 16.77 -7.97 0.26
CA ILE A 254 15.85 -9.08 0.56
C ILE A 254 16.60 -10.42 0.54
N LEU A 255 17.46 -10.67 -0.47
CA LEU A 255 18.22 -11.91 -0.55
C LEU A 255 19.14 -12.10 0.65
N LEU A 256 19.84 -11.04 1.07
CA LEU A 256 20.67 -11.07 2.29
C LEU A 256 19.83 -11.34 3.55
N ALA A 257 18.65 -10.73 3.66
CA ALA A 257 17.74 -10.97 4.76
C ALA A 257 17.16 -12.41 4.76
N VAL A 258 16.89 -12.98 3.60
CA VAL A 258 16.49 -14.39 3.47
C VAL A 258 17.62 -15.33 3.92
N ILE A 259 18.85 -15.10 3.47
CA ILE A 259 20.01 -15.86 3.92
C ILE A 259 20.18 -15.74 5.43
N PHE A 260 20.07 -14.53 5.97
CA PHE A 260 20.14 -14.28 7.41
C PHE A 260 19.02 -15.03 8.17
N ALA A 261 17.78 -15.02 7.67
CA ALA A 261 16.68 -15.78 8.23
C ALA A 261 16.96 -17.27 8.28
N LEU A 262 17.41 -17.86 7.16
CA LEU A 262 17.69 -19.30 7.06
C LEU A 262 18.82 -19.73 8.00
N VAL A 263 19.90 -18.93 8.09
CA VAL A 263 21.05 -19.21 8.96
C VAL A 263 20.64 -19.11 10.44
N THR A 264 20.00 -18.00 10.83
CA THR A 264 19.66 -17.74 12.24
C THR A 264 18.57 -18.66 12.77
N THR A 265 17.66 -19.15 11.91
CA THR A 265 16.60 -20.11 12.30
C THR A 265 17.05 -21.57 12.19
N GLY A 266 18.30 -21.83 11.78
CA GLY A 266 18.85 -23.18 11.66
C GLY A 266 18.29 -24.01 10.49
N ASN A 267 17.65 -23.36 9.50
CA ASN A 267 17.12 -24.01 8.31
C ASN A 267 18.19 -24.32 7.26
N CYS A 268 19.47 -23.98 7.49
CA CYS A 268 20.59 -24.23 6.59
C CYS A 268 21.24 -25.62 6.73
N LYS A 269 20.68 -26.54 7.52
CA LYS A 269 21.28 -27.84 7.82
C LYS A 269 21.30 -28.84 6.65
N SER A 270 20.47 -28.67 5.65
CA SER A 270 20.38 -29.57 4.49
C SER A 270 20.00 -28.77 3.25
N TRP A 271 20.72 -29.00 2.16
CA TRP A 271 20.46 -28.37 0.87
C TRP A 271 19.06 -28.66 0.35
N SER A 272 18.59 -29.91 0.47
CA SER A 272 17.23 -30.30 0.05
C SER A 272 16.18 -29.48 0.80
N LYS A 273 16.30 -29.35 2.15
CA LYS A 273 15.34 -28.58 2.95
C LYS A 273 15.35 -27.09 2.60
N ILE A 274 16.54 -26.52 2.29
CA ILE A 274 16.62 -25.14 1.81
C ILE A 274 15.91 -25.00 0.48
N ALA A 275 16.20 -25.91 -0.47
CA ALA A 275 15.58 -25.89 -1.79
C ALA A 275 14.05 -26.00 -1.71
N ASP A 276 13.53 -26.95 -0.95
CA ASP A 276 12.08 -27.14 -0.75
C ASP A 276 11.41 -25.91 -0.12
N LEU A 277 12.03 -25.34 0.92
CA LEU A 277 11.52 -24.15 1.61
C LEU A 277 11.50 -22.94 0.66
N VAL A 278 12.61 -22.67 -0.02
CA VAL A 278 12.74 -21.55 -0.97
C VAL A 278 11.77 -21.71 -2.12
N GLN A 279 11.68 -22.91 -2.73
CA GLN A 279 10.77 -23.17 -3.85
C GLN A 279 9.30 -23.02 -3.43
N LYS A 280 8.90 -23.62 -2.30
CA LYS A 280 7.54 -23.51 -1.76
C LYS A 280 7.18 -22.05 -1.50
N THR A 281 8.00 -21.35 -0.71
CA THR A 281 7.69 -19.97 -0.30
C THR A 281 7.71 -19.01 -1.48
N PHE A 282 8.58 -19.23 -2.48
CA PHE A 282 8.62 -18.42 -3.69
C PHE A 282 7.35 -18.62 -4.53
N HIS A 283 6.96 -19.88 -4.75
CA HIS A 283 5.71 -20.21 -5.45
C HIS A 283 4.49 -19.58 -4.77
N ASP A 284 4.38 -19.74 -3.44
CA ASP A 284 3.29 -19.17 -2.65
C ASP A 284 3.30 -17.64 -2.74
N GLY A 285 4.48 -17.01 -2.64
CA GLY A 285 4.65 -15.57 -2.75
C GLY A 285 4.21 -15.00 -4.11
N VAL A 286 4.53 -15.68 -5.21
CA VAL A 286 4.07 -15.31 -6.56
C VAL A 286 2.56 -15.46 -6.67
N SER A 287 2.00 -16.57 -6.17
CA SER A 287 0.55 -16.84 -6.19
C SER A 287 -0.24 -15.78 -5.44
N ASP A 288 0.26 -15.30 -4.29
CA ASP A 288 -0.37 -14.26 -3.47
C ASP A 288 -0.55 -12.93 -4.21
N VAL A 289 0.38 -12.58 -5.10
CA VAL A 289 0.37 -11.29 -5.79
C VAL A 289 -0.04 -11.38 -7.26
N GLY A 290 -0.35 -12.54 -7.78
CA GLY A 290 -0.69 -12.75 -9.19
C GLY A 290 -1.81 -11.85 -9.69
N LEU A 291 -2.91 -11.73 -8.94
CA LEU A 291 -4.02 -10.83 -9.29
C LEU A 291 -3.64 -9.35 -9.21
N VAL A 292 -2.77 -8.97 -8.26
CA VAL A 292 -2.25 -7.60 -8.12
C VAL A 292 -1.39 -7.26 -9.32
N LEU A 293 -0.51 -8.16 -9.75
CA LEU A 293 0.34 -7.96 -10.93
C LEU A 293 -0.52 -7.77 -12.18
N GLY A 294 -1.50 -8.64 -12.41
CA GLY A 294 -2.44 -8.49 -13.53
C GLY A 294 -3.16 -7.14 -13.51
N PHE A 295 -3.73 -6.75 -12.36
CA PHE A 295 -4.37 -5.45 -12.19
C PHE A 295 -3.43 -4.29 -12.56
N LEU A 296 -2.18 -4.32 -12.10
CA LEU A 296 -1.22 -3.24 -12.34
C LEU A 296 -0.77 -3.16 -13.80
N MET A 297 -0.70 -4.28 -14.52
CA MET A 297 -0.44 -4.27 -15.96
C MET A 297 -1.55 -3.55 -16.73
N PHE A 298 -2.82 -3.82 -16.43
CA PHE A 298 -3.95 -3.08 -17.03
C PHE A 298 -3.98 -1.61 -16.60
N LEU A 299 -3.60 -1.31 -15.36
CA LEU A 299 -3.44 0.06 -14.88
C LEU A 299 -2.39 0.81 -15.72
N GLN A 300 -1.26 0.18 -16.06
CA GLN A 300 -0.23 0.82 -16.89
C GLN A 300 -0.70 1.10 -18.33
N MET A 301 -1.50 0.22 -18.94
CA MET A 301 -2.15 0.51 -20.20
C MET A 301 -3.00 1.79 -20.11
N PHE A 302 -3.83 1.89 -19.05
CA PHE A 302 -4.63 3.08 -18.79
C PHE A 302 -3.77 4.34 -18.57
N CYS A 303 -2.69 4.24 -17.78
CA CYS A 303 -1.78 5.35 -17.51
C CYS A 303 -1.11 5.87 -18.80
N LYS A 304 -0.65 4.98 -19.67
CA LYS A 304 -0.07 5.37 -20.96
C LYS A 304 -1.09 6.05 -21.87
N SER A 305 -2.31 5.50 -21.94
CA SER A 305 -3.41 6.14 -22.68
C SER A 305 -3.72 7.53 -22.11
N ALA A 306 -3.85 7.67 -20.78
CA ALA A 306 -4.09 8.94 -20.09
C ALA A 306 -2.99 9.98 -20.40
N GLY A 307 -1.73 9.55 -20.37
CA GLY A 307 -0.59 10.42 -20.68
C GLY A 307 -0.63 10.99 -22.10
N MET A 308 -1.11 10.21 -23.07
CA MET A 308 -1.18 10.66 -24.48
C MET A 308 -2.33 11.61 -24.78
N ILE A 309 -3.44 11.53 -24.02
CA ILE A 309 -4.60 12.41 -24.21
C ILE A 309 -4.60 13.65 -23.30
N LYS A 310 -3.55 13.82 -22.47
CA LYS A 310 -3.44 14.94 -21.53
C LYS A 310 -3.69 16.31 -22.17
N GLY A 311 -3.21 16.52 -23.38
CA GLY A 311 -3.42 17.76 -24.15
C GLY A 311 -4.90 18.09 -24.44
N LEU A 312 -5.80 17.10 -24.39
CA LEU A 312 -7.25 17.31 -24.54
C LEU A 312 -7.92 17.66 -23.20
N LEU A 313 -7.35 17.25 -22.07
CA LEU A 313 -7.89 17.45 -20.72
C LEU A 313 -7.31 18.70 -20.02
N ALA A 314 -6.03 18.99 -20.23
CA ALA A 314 -5.32 20.08 -19.56
C ALA A 314 -6.01 21.45 -19.75
N PRO A 315 -6.46 21.88 -20.94
CA PRO A 315 -7.11 23.18 -21.11
C PRO A 315 -8.39 23.36 -20.30
N ILE A 316 -9.08 22.26 -19.95
CA ILE A 316 -10.33 22.29 -19.19
C ILE A 316 -10.05 22.28 -17.69
N LEU A 317 -9.05 21.52 -17.26
CA LEU A 317 -8.76 21.29 -15.84
C LEU A 317 -7.73 22.25 -15.26
N ALA A 318 -6.76 22.74 -16.06
CA ALA A 318 -5.77 23.67 -15.60
C ALA A 318 -6.34 24.95 -14.93
N PRO A 319 -7.43 25.56 -15.45
CA PRO A 319 -8.03 26.74 -14.81
C PRO A 319 -8.69 26.45 -13.45
N ILE A 320 -9.01 25.18 -13.17
CA ILE A 320 -9.71 24.75 -11.94
C ILE A 320 -8.71 24.30 -10.87
N LEU A 321 -7.53 23.83 -11.30
CA LEU A 321 -6.51 23.32 -10.39
C LEU A 321 -5.81 24.50 -9.68
N PRO A 322 -5.56 24.40 -8.35
CA PRO A 322 -4.79 25.40 -7.64
C PRO A 322 -3.35 25.48 -8.15
N ASN A 323 -2.86 26.68 -8.41
CA ASN A 323 -1.44 26.92 -8.73
C ASN A 323 -0.53 26.92 -7.48
N SER A 324 -1.12 26.96 -6.29
CA SER A 324 -0.39 26.94 -5.02
C SER A 324 -0.18 25.50 -4.54
N MET A 325 1.07 25.11 -4.33
CA MET A 325 1.42 23.83 -3.72
C MET A 325 0.75 23.66 -2.36
N PHE A 326 0.80 24.69 -1.51
CA PHE A 326 0.14 24.69 -0.20
C PHE A 326 -1.35 24.35 -0.31
N LEU A 327 -2.07 25.04 -1.22
CA LEU A 327 -3.50 24.80 -1.39
C LEU A 327 -3.79 23.40 -1.93
N MET A 328 -2.92 22.85 -2.78
CA MET A 328 -3.08 21.49 -3.28
C MET A 328 -2.91 20.45 -2.17
N PHE A 329 -1.84 20.53 -1.37
CA PHE A 329 -1.63 19.66 -0.20
C PHE A 329 -2.77 19.78 0.81
N LEU A 330 -3.24 21.02 1.07
CA LEU A 330 -4.39 21.27 1.95
C LEU A 330 -5.65 20.57 1.44
N LEU A 331 -5.95 20.67 0.14
CA LEU A 331 -7.12 20.02 -0.46
C LEU A 331 -7.00 18.51 -0.45
N PHE A 332 -5.82 17.94 -0.75
CA PHE A 332 -5.59 16.51 -0.69
C PHE A 332 -5.77 15.97 0.73
N GLY A 333 -5.28 16.69 1.75
CA GLY A 333 -5.50 16.35 3.15
C GLY A 333 -6.98 16.39 3.54
N LEU A 334 -7.68 17.49 3.25
CA LEU A 334 -9.10 17.68 3.60
C LEU A 334 -10.02 16.68 2.87
N PHE A 335 -9.75 16.42 1.59
CA PHE A 335 -10.54 15.53 0.75
C PHE A 335 -9.93 14.13 0.59
N SER A 336 -9.03 13.73 1.47
CA SER A 336 -8.37 12.42 1.43
C SER A 336 -9.36 11.24 1.42
N VAL A 337 -10.58 11.43 1.93
CA VAL A 337 -11.68 10.45 1.81
C VAL A 337 -11.96 10.04 0.36
N LEU A 338 -11.67 10.89 -0.62
CA LEU A 338 -11.83 10.59 -2.04
C LEU A 338 -10.81 9.55 -2.56
N ALA A 339 -9.84 9.13 -1.74
CA ALA A 339 -8.98 7.98 -2.05
C ALA A 339 -9.71 6.63 -1.83
N MET A 340 -10.88 6.63 -1.15
CA MET A 340 -11.67 5.42 -0.98
C MET A 340 -12.27 4.93 -2.30
N TYR A 341 -12.61 3.65 -2.33
CA TYR A 341 -13.30 2.99 -3.45
C TYR A 341 -12.62 3.21 -4.81
N ARG A 342 -11.27 3.26 -4.82
CA ARG A 342 -10.46 3.53 -6.02
C ARG A 342 -10.75 4.89 -6.65
N GLY A 343 -11.11 5.87 -5.83
CA GLY A 343 -11.50 7.21 -6.23
C GLY A 343 -10.36 8.09 -6.77
N PRO A 344 -10.62 9.39 -6.96
CA PRO A 344 -9.70 10.29 -7.67
C PRO A 344 -8.42 10.63 -6.90
N LEU A 345 -8.30 10.34 -5.62
CA LEU A 345 -7.07 10.54 -4.85
C LEU A 345 -6.29 9.23 -4.59
N THR A 346 -6.58 8.15 -5.32
CA THR A 346 -5.76 6.93 -5.24
C THR A 346 -5.14 6.57 -6.59
N ILE A 347 -3.83 6.48 -6.62
CA ILE A 347 -3.07 6.06 -7.82
C ILE A 347 -3.40 4.61 -8.24
N TRP A 348 -3.95 3.80 -7.37
CA TRP A 348 -4.42 2.44 -7.70
C TRP A 348 -5.85 2.43 -8.26
N GLY A 349 -6.29 3.51 -8.86
CA GLY A 349 -7.63 3.68 -9.41
C GLY A 349 -7.72 4.94 -10.28
N ALA A 350 -8.79 5.69 -10.13
CA ALA A 350 -9.06 6.90 -10.92
C ALA A 350 -8.02 8.03 -10.70
N GLY A 351 -7.31 8.02 -9.57
CA GLY A 351 -6.30 9.02 -9.25
C GLY A 351 -5.10 9.05 -10.18
N MET A 352 -4.83 7.98 -10.94
CA MET A 352 -3.77 8.04 -11.96
C MET A 352 -4.07 9.05 -13.08
N ALA A 353 -5.32 9.17 -13.51
CA ALA A 353 -5.67 10.19 -14.48
C ALA A 353 -5.50 11.60 -13.89
N LEU A 354 -5.93 11.79 -12.62
CA LEU A 354 -5.72 13.06 -11.93
C LEU A 354 -4.22 13.39 -11.77
N PHE A 355 -3.39 12.39 -11.42
CA PHE A 355 -1.94 12.56 -11.34
C PHE A 355 -1.35 13.10 -12.65
N VAL A 356 -1.67 12.45 -13.79
CA VAL A 356 -1.18 12.90 -15.11
C VAL A 356 -1.62 14.33 -15.40
N ILE A 357 -2.87 14.67 -15.10
CA ILE A 357 -3.42 16.01 -15.34
C ILE A 357 -2.72 17.05 -14.45
N VAL A 358 -2.56 16.77 -13.17
CA VAL A 358 -1.89 17.68 -12.21
C VAL A 358 -0.43 17.87 -12.63
N ALA A 359 0.28 16.78 -12.95
CA ALA A 359 1.66 16.85 -13.39
C ALA A 359 1.84 17.74 -14.64
N GLU A 360 0.97 17.57 -15.64
CA GLU A 360 1.01 18.37 -16.86
C GLU A 360 0.62 19.83 -16.64
N ALA A 361 -0.46 20.06 -15.89
CA ALA A 361 -0.97 21.41 -15.68
C ALA A 361 -0.05 22.27 -14.82
N THR A 362 0.65 21.68 -13.85
CA THR A 362 1.47 22.39 -12.88
C THR A 362 2.96 22.39 -13.24
N GLY A 363 3.45 21.39 -13.95
CA GLY A 363 4.88 21.17 -14.21
C GLY A 363 5.71 20.93 -12.95
N TRP A 364 5.07 20.54 -11.84
CA TRP A 364 5.78 20.30 -10.57
C TRP A 364 6.67 19.07 -10.63
N PRO A 365 7.82 19.08 -9.94
CA PRO A 365 8.71 17.94 -9.93
C PRO A 365 8.09 16.73 -9.22
N LEU A 366 8.52 15.52 -9.60
CA LEU A 366 8.07 14.28 -8.97
C LEU A 366 8.34 14.25 -7.46
N ALA A 367 9.34 14.98 -6.98
CA ALA A 367 9.61 15.12 -5.54
C ALA A 367 8.41 15.70 -4.76
N VAL A 368 7.62 16.58 -5.38
CA VAL A 368 6.40 17.16 -4.81
C VAL A 368 5.18 16.29 -5.10
N LEU A 369 5.05 15.81 -6.34
CA LEU A 369 3.87 15.05 -6.77
C LEU A 369 3.80 13.66 -6.13
N TYR A 370 4.93 13.01 -5.89
CA TYR A 370 4.96 11.67 -5.32
C TYR A 370 4.37 11.63 -3.90
N PRO A 371 4.83 12.41 -2.91
CA PRO A 371 4.22 12.42 -1.58
C PRO A 371 2.75 12.85 -1.61
N LEU A 372 2.41 13.89 -2.38
CA LEU A 372 1.04 14.39 -2.54
C LEU A 372 0.03 13.28 -2.92
N PHE A 373 0.38 12.41 -3.86
CA PHE A 373 -0.50 11.31 -4.29
C PHE A 373 -0.32 10.03 -3.47
N TYR A 374 0.86 9.81 -2.90
CA TYR A 374 1.15 8.61 -2.12
C TYR A 374 0.41 8.60 -0.77
N ILE A 375 0.33 9.75 -0.09
CA ILE A 375 -0.24 9.84 1.26
C ILE A 375 -1.70 9.40 1.31
N PRO A 376 -2.65 9.93 0.50
CA PRO A 376 -4.03 9.46 0.53
C PRO A 376 -4.16 7.98 0.15
N CYS A 377 -3.29 7.49 -0.75
CA CYS A 377 -3.25 6.08 -1.09
C CYS A 377 -2.85 5.22 0.09
N CYS A 378 -1.79 5.59 0.81
CA CYS A 378 -1.27 4.81 1.92
C CYS A 378 -2.17 4.92 3.15
N THR A 379 -2.65 6.13 3.51
CA THR A 379 -3.44 6.36 4.72
C THR A 379 -4.89 5.89 4.59
N ILE A 380 -5.54 6.12 3.44
CA ILE A 380 -6.98 5.90 3.27
C ILE A 380 -7.26 4.65 2.44
N ASN A 381 -6.73 4.60 1.19
CA ASN A 381 -7.05 3.49 0.30
C ASN A 381 -6.50 2.16 0.83
N THR A 382 -5.25 2.13 1.22
CA THR A 382 -4.56 0.91 1.65
C THR A 382 -5.07 0.40 3.00
N ASN A 383 -5.40 1.29 3.94
CA ASN A 383 -5.65 0.93 5.33
C ASN A 383 -7.11 0.87 5.73
N ILE A 384 -7.97 1.65 5.08
CA ILE A 384 -9.35 1.89 5.54
C ILE A 384 -10.36 1.51 4.48
N CYS A 385 -9.99 1.61 3.20
CA CYS A 385 -10.94 1.32 2.12
C CYS A 385 -11.37 -0.15 2.15
N PRO A 386 -12.67 -0.46 2.29
CA PRO A 386 -13.15 -1.84 2.34
C PRO A 386 -12.99 -2.61 1.03
N THR A 387 -12.69 -1.93 -0.09
CA THR A 387 -12.40 -2.59 -1.37
C THR A 387 -10.94 -3.00 -1.55
N GLN A 388 -10.07 -2.66 -0.60
CA GLN A 388 -8.71 -3.19 -0.56
C GLN A 388 -8.75 -4.67 -0.15
N SER A 389 -8.04 -5.53 -0.88
CA SER A 389 -8.15 -6.99 -0.74
C SER A 389 -7.93 -7.49 0.69
N TRP A 390 -6.90 -7.00 1.36
CA TRP A 390 -6.60 -7.43 2.73
C TRP A 390 -7.53 -6.81 3.78
N ASN A 391 -8.07 -5.61 3.57
CA ASN A 391 -9.08 -5.03 4.45
C ASN A 391 -10.39 -5.84 4.35
N MET A 392 -10.78 -6.21 3.12
CA MET A 392 -11.95 -7.06 2.89
C MET A 392 -11.78 -8.42 3.56
N TRP A 393 -10.59 -9.03 3.47
CA TRP A 393 -10.27 -10.26 4.16
C TRP A 393 -10.36 -10.09 5.69
N ALA A 394 -9.76 -9.05 6.26
CA ALA A 394 -9.78 -8.79 7.70
C ALA A 394 -11.22 -8.57 8.23
N ILE A 395 -12.04 -7.82 7.49
CA ILE A 395 -13.47 -7.62 7.76
C ILE A 395 -14.22 -8.96 7.77
N GLY A 396 -14.00 -9.79 6.73
CA GLY A 396 -14.62 -11.11 6.61
C GLY A 396 -14.17 -12.08 7.70
N TYR A 397 -12.87 -12.16 7.98
CA TYR A 397 -12.29 -13.04 9.00
C TYR A 397 -12.82 -12.71 10.40
N THR A 398 -12.87 -11.43 10.76
CA THR A 398 -13.37 -10.98 12.07
C THR A 398 -14.89 -10.88 12.13
N GLN A 399 -15.59 -11.09 11.03
CA GLN A 399 -17.06 -10.96 10.90
C GLN A 399 -17.55 -9.60 11.38
N VAL A 400 -16.86 -8.54 11.03
CA VAL A 400 -17.23 -7.15 11.32
C VAL A 400 -18.03 -6.57 10.16
N SER A 401 -19.04 -5.73 10.45
CA SER A 401 -19.68 -4.99 9.39
C SER A 401 -18.74 -3.92 8.79
N VAL A 402 -18.83 -3.70 7.47
CA VAL A 402 -18.07 -2.62 6.81
C VAL A 402 -18.31 -1.28 7.49
N LYS A 403 -19.57 -1.04 7.93
CA LYS A 403 -19.97 0.20 8.61
C LYS A 403 -19.22 0.38 9.94
N ASP A 404 -19.09 -0.66 10.75
CA ASP A 404 -18.45 -0.57 12.06
C ASP A 404 -16.93 -0.49 11.90
N PHE A 405 -16.33 -1.21 10.95
CA PHE A 405 -14.94 -1.07 10.56
C PHE A 405 -14.61 0.39 10.17
N MET A 406 -15.40 0.98 9.28
CA MET A 406 -15.20 2.36 8.83
C MET A 406 -15.43 3.39 9.95
N LYS A 407 -16.47 3.21 10.77
CA LYS A 407 -16.70 4.10 11.93
C LYS A 407 -15.53 4.11 12.91
N THR A 408 -14.84 2.98 13.05
CA THR A 408 -13.72 2.85 13.97
C THR A 408 -12.44 3.44 13.39
N THR A 409 -12.20 3.31 12.08
CA THR A 409 -10.91 3.64 11.45
C THR A 409 -10.90 4.99 10.74
N LEU A 410 -11.99 5.35 10.05
CA LEU A 410 -12.01 6.50 9.14
C LEU A 410 -11.67 7.84 9.81
N PRO A 411 -12.20 8.19 11.01
CA PRO A 411 -11.85 9.46 11.66
C PRO A 411 -10.34 9.60 11.90
N PHE A 412 -9.71 8.52 12.34
CA PHE A 412 -8.27 8.51 12.65
C PHE A 412 -7.43 8.55 11.38
N GLY A 413 -7.83 7.85 10.34
CA GLY A 413 -7.15 7.89 9.05
C GLY A 413 -7.24 9.25 8.35
N LEU A 414 -8.40 9.91 8.40
CA LEU A 414 -8.56 11.26 7.81
C LEU A 414 -7.69 12.29 8.52
N ILE A 415 -7.66 12.27 9.86
CA ILE A 415 -6.80 13.17 10.64
C ILE A 415 -5.32 12.86 10.33
N CYS A 416 -4.95 11.58 10.28
CA CYS A 416 -3.60 11.16 9.93
C CYS A 416 -3.22 11.63 8.52
N ALA A 417 -4.07 11.43 7.53
CA ALA A 417 -3.82 11.87 6.15
C ALA A 417 -3.63 13.37 6.08
N PHE A 418 -4.50 14.15 6.74
CA PHE A 418 -4.39 15.61 6.77
C PHE A 418 -3.07 16.08 7.38
N ILE A 419 -2.69 15.53 8.53
CA ILE A 419 -1.42 15.89 9.18
C ILE A 419 -0.24 15.53 8.29
N LEU A 420 -0.25 14.36 7.67
CA LEU A 420 0.84 13.90 6.81
C LEU A 420 0.96 14.72 5.52
N GLU A 421 -0.16 15.17 4.94
CA GLU A 421 -0.11 16.11 3.80
C GLU A 421 0.54 17.43 4.18
N MET A 422 0.22 17.98 5.38
CA MET A 422 0.85 19.21 5.84
C MET A 422 2.35 19.01 6.14
N VAL A 423 2.74 17.88 6.71
CA VAL A 423 4.15 17.53 6.93
C VAL A 423 4.88 17.39 5.60
N ALA A 424 4.27 16.70 4.62
CA ALA A 424 4.86 16.54 3.30
C ALA A 424 5.01 17.88 2.56
N TYR A 425 4.03 18.78 2.68
CA TYR A 425 4.17 20.14 2.16
C TYR A 425 5.43 20.83 2.70
N VAL A 426 5.64 20.78 4.02
CA VAL A 426 6.82 21.40 4.64
C VAL A 426 8.13 20.75 4.21
N MET A 427 8.14 19.42 4.01
CA MET A 427 9.38 18.70 3.71
C MET A 427 9.75 18.67 2.21
N PHE A 428 8.76 18.75 1.31
CA PHE A 428 9.00 18.55 -0.13
C PHE A 428 8.58 19.73 -1.02
N ALA A 429 7.84 20.71 -0.49
CA ALA A 429 7.28 21.80 -1.29
C ALA A 429 7.63 23.20 -0.76
N MET A 430 8.21 23.32 0.43
CA MET A 430 8.78 24.55 0.98
C MET A 430 10.28 24.61 0.71
#